data_bfbc609a2a3d4b9d239a06ec2b1f82cc
#
_entry.id   bfbc609a2a3d4b9d239a06ec2b1f82cc
#
_cell.length_a   1.000
_cell.length_b   1.000
_cell.length_c   1.000
_cell.angle_alpha   90.00
_cell.angle_beta   90.00
_cell.angle_gamma   90.00
#
_symmetry.space_group_name_H-M   'P 1'
#
loop_
_entity.id
_entity.type
_entity.pdbx_description
1 polymer ?
#
loop_
_entity_poly.entity_id
_entity_poly.type
_entity_poly.pdbx_seq_one_letter_code
_entity_poly.pdbx_strand_id
1 'polypeptide(L)'
;MLKVLHTGDWHIGSFPGPEVGGQNSRFQDICRCLDFQAMYAEEHRPNLIVVSGDIFHQARVWSDRGLRESRTAIDHIRRLSNVAPTVVLRGTPNHDSEEQFEMLVTAFYGDDSVSVVT
;
A
#
# COMPACT_ATOMS: atom_id res chain seq x y z
N MET A 1 -5.03 7.13 -25.68
CA MET A 1 -3.73 6.60 -25.22
C MET A 1 -3.91 5.86 -23.90
N LEU A 2 -3.34 4.68 -23.78
CA LEU A 2 -3.37 3.93 -22.53
C LEU A 2 -2.36 4.53 -21.56
N LYS A 3 -2.82 4.84 -20.34
CA LYS A 3 -1.97 5.35 -19.26
C LYS A 3 -1.88 4.32 -18.16
N VAL A 4 -0.67 4.01 -17.73
CA VAL A 4 -0.42 3.09 -16.60
C VAL A 4 0.34 3.85 -15.52
N LEU A 5 -0.19 3.83 -14.30
CA LEU A 5 0.53 4.29 -13.13
C LEU A 5 1.22 3.10 -12.49
N HIS A 6 2.54 3.10 -12.44
CA HIS A 6 3.32 2.06 -11.79
C HIS A 6 3.94 2.61 -10.50
N THR A 7 3.73 1.92 -9.43
CA THR A 7 4.24 2.29 -8.11
C THR A 7 4.65 1.04 -7.34
N GLY A 8 5.46 1.20 -6.31
CA GLY A 8 5.91 0.10 -5.48
C GLY A 8 6.92 0.59 -4.47
N ASP A 9 7.53 -0.36 -3.74
CA ASP A 9 8.54 -0.05 -2.72
C ASP A 9 8.04 1.00 -1.73
N TRP A 10 6.80 0.84 -1.27
CA TRP A 10 6.22 1.79 -0.32
C TRP A 10 6.87 1.70 1.04
N HIS A 11 7.28 0.50 1.44
CA HIS A 11 7.96 0.24 2.71
C HIS A 11 7.21 0.86 3.90
N ILE A 12 5.89 0.64 3.93
CA ILE A 12 5.05 1.15 5.02
C ILE A 12 5.51 0.56 6.33
N GLY A 13 5.94 1.42 7.25
CA GLY A 13 6.45 0.97 8.52
C GLY A 13 7.03 2.10 9.34
N SER A 14 7.60 1.73 10.48
CA SER A 14 8.27 2.65 11.39
C SER A 14 9.78 2.45 11.28
N PHE A 15 10.51 3.55 11.33
CA PHE A 15 11.96 3.58 11.23
C PHE A 15 12.55 4.22 12.49
N PRO A 16 13.85 3.99 12.79
CA PRO A 16 14.51 4.76 13.85
C PRO A 16 14.40 6.25 13.58
N GLY A 17 13.95 7.00 14.58
CA GLY A 17 13.79 8.44 14.45
C GLY A 17 12.78 9.00 15.45
N PRO A 18 12.57 10.33 15.42
CA PRO A 18 11.69 11.00 16.37
C PRO A 18 10.23 10.66 16.14
N GLU A 19 9.44 10.79 17.21
CA GLU A 19 7.99 10.74 17.15
C GLU A 19 7.42 12.16 17.16
N VAL A 20 6.40 12.39 16.36
CA VAL A 20 5.66 13.64 16.28
C VAL A 20 4.19 13.34 16.38
N GLY A 21 3.52 13.92 17.37
CA GLY A 21 2.09 13.67 17.58
C GLY A 21 1.77 12.20 17.90
N GLY A 22 2.70 11.50 18.58
CA GLY A 22 2.51 10.10 18.96
C GLY A 22 2.80 9.09 17.85
N GLN A 23 3.29 9.54 16.69
CA GLN A 23 3.64 8.66 15.57
C GLN A 23 5.09 8.87 15.13
N ASN A 24 5.68 7.80 14.60
CA ASN A 24 7.00 7.86 14.00
C ASN A 24 6.99 8.84 12.81
N SER A 25 7.94 9.77 12.78
CA SER A 25 7.95 10.82 11.75
C SER A 25 8.15 10.27 10.35
N ARG A 26 8.93 9.20 10.21
CA ARG A 26 9.17 8.56 8.91
C ARG A 26 7.94 7.83 8.41
N PHE A 27 7.19 7.22 9.31
CA PHE A 27 5.88 6.67 8.95
C PHE A 27 4.93 7.75 8.45
N GLN A 28 4.91 8.90 9.10
CA GLN A 28 4.10 10.05 8.65
C GLN A 28 4.52 10.53 7.27
N ASP A 29 5.83 10.58 7.00
CA ASP A 29 6.34 10.97 5.69
C ASP A 29 5.91 9.99 4.60
N ILE A 30 5.93 8.69 4.89
CA ILE A 30 5.43 7.67 3.97
C ILE A 30 3.95 7.90 3.67
N CYS A 31 3.13 8.15 4.68
CA CYS A 31 1.71 8.44 4.50
C CYS A 31 1.49 9.67 3.62
N ARG A 32 2.30 10.72 3.78
CA ARG A 32 2.21 11.90 2.90
C ARG A 32 2.57 11.57 1.46
N CYS A 33 3.57 10.73 1.25
CA CYS A 33 3.94 10.28 -0.10
C CYS A 33 2.82 9.47 -0.74
N LEU A 34 2.16 8.61 0.02
CA LEU A 34 1.02 7.85 -0.46
C LEU A 34 -0.15 8.76 -0.81
N ASP A 35 -0.44 9.75 0.02
CA ASP A 35 -1.49 10.73 -0.27
C ASP A 35 -1.20 11.50 -1.56
N PHE A 36 0.04 11.95 -1.74
CA PHE A 36 0.45 12.63 -2.97
C PHE A 36 0.23 11.73 -4.19
N GLN A 37 0.60 10.47 -4.07
CA GLN A 37 0.46 9.49 -5.14
C GLN A 37 -1.00 9.29 -5.52
N ALA A 38 -1.88 9.18 -4.53
CA ALA A 38 -3.30 9.03 -4.78
C ALA A 38 -3.91 10.28 -5.42
N MET A 39 -3.50 11.46 -4.97
CA MET A 39 -3.93 12.73 -5.58
C MET A 39 -3.47 12.82 -7.03
N TYR A 40 -2.24 12.39 -7.31
CA TYR A 40 -1.70 12.35 -8.67
C TYR A 40 -2.55 11.43 -9.55
N ALA A 41 -2.90 10.24 -9.07
CA ALA A 41 -3.75 9.31 -9.79
C ALA A 41 -5.14 9.90 -10.05
N GLU A 42 -5.72 10.56 -9.06
CA GLU A 42 -7.03 11.20 -9.18
C GLU A 42 -7.03 12.31 -10.23
N GLU A 43 -5.92 13.05 -10.34
CA GLU A 43 -5.77 14.13 -11.31
C GLU A 43 -5.54 13.60 -12.74
N HIS A 44 -4.65 12.63 -12.88
CA HIS A 44 -4.19 12.16 -14.20
C HIS A 44 -5.02 11.02 -14.78
N ARG A 45 -5.86 10.38 -13.98
CA ARG A 45 -6.81 9.34 -14.42
C ARG A 45 -6.17 8.23 -15.28
N PRO A 46 -5.24 7.45 -14.72
CA PRO A 46 -4.68 6.32 -15.45
C PRO A 46 -5.75 5.27 -15.78
N ASN A 47 -5.48 4.44 -16.76
CA ASN A 47 -6.37 3.34 -17.15
C ASN A 47 -6.10 2.08 -16.32
N LEU A 48 -4.91 1.95 -15.76
CA LEU A 48 -4.46 0.82 -14.96
C LEU A 48 -3.44 1.30 -13.94
N ILE A 49 -3.51 0.74 -12.74
CA ILE A 49 -2.53 0.98 -11.68
C ILE A 49 -1.87 -0.35 -11.33
N VAL A 50 -0.53 -0.37 -11.32
CA VAL A 50 0.25 -1.56 -10.94
C VAL A 50 1.08 -1.22 -9.71
N VAL A 51 0.88 -2.00 -8.65
CA VAL A 51 1.66 -1.91 -7.41
C VAL A 51 2.61 -3.10 -7.39
N SER A 52 3.90 -2.84 -7.53
CA SER A 52 4.89 -3.89 -7.80
C SER A 52 5.47 -4.58 -6.57
N GLY A 53 4.93 -4.32 -5.38
CA GLY A 53 5.34 -5.03 -4.18
C GLY A 53 6.25 -4.23 -3.27
N ASP A 54 6.82 -4.92 -2.27
CA ASP A 54 7.54 -4.32 -1.15
C ASP A 54 6.70 -3.22 -0.49
N ILE A 55 5.44 -3.57 -0.22
CA ILE A 55 4.45 -2.67 0.34
C ILE A 55 4.80 -2.35 1.79
N PHE A 56 5.28 -3.35 2.52
CA PHE A 56 5.58 -3.23 3.94
C PHE A 56 7.09 -3.15 4.17
N HIS A 57 7.49 -2.41 5.20
CA HIS A 57 8.90 -2.31 5.58
C HIS A 57 9.38 -3.60 6.26
N GLN A 58 8.55 -4.16 7.13
CA GLN A 58 8.87 -5.39 7.87
C GLN A 58 7.69 -6.35 7.83
N ALA A 59 8.02 -7.65 7.75
CA ALA A 59 7.03 -8.72 7.81
C ALA A 59 6.56 -8.92 9.24
N ARG A 60 5.56 -8.14 9.69
CA ARG A 60 4.95 -8.32 11.02
C ARG A 60 3.46 -8.03 10.95
N VAL A 61 2.67 -8.88 11.58
CA VAL A 61 1.21 -8.79 11.55
C VAL A 61 0.64 -8.58 12.95
N TRP A 62 1.20 -9.30 13.92
CA TRP A 62 0.63 -9.41 15.26
C TRP A 62 1.18 -8.34 16.22
N SER A 63 0.91 -7.09 15.87
CA SER A 63 1.25 -5.95 16.73
C SER A 63 0.37 -4.77 16.33
N ASP A 64 0.23 -3.79 17.21
CA ASP A 64 -0.51 -2.57 16.91
C ASP A 64 0.07 -1.86 15.68
N ARG A 65 1.39 -1.86 15.54
CA ARG A 65 2.06 -1.25 14.38
C ARG A 65 1.79 -2.03 13.10
N GLY A 66 1.82 -3.36 13.17
CA GLY A 66 1.52 -4.20 12.02
C GLY A 66 0.09 -4.03 11.52
N LEU A 67 -0.87 -3.93 12.44
CA LEU A 67 -2.27 -3.67 12.09
C LEU A 67 -2.44 -2.29 11.45
N ARG A 68 -1.76 -1.28 12.00
CA ARG A 68 -1.79 0.07 11.45
C ARG A 68 -1.20 0.11 10.04
N GLU A 69 -0.09 -0.58 9.85
CA GLU A 69 0.57 -0.66 8.55
C GLU A 69 -0.32 -1.35 7.51
N SER A 70 -0.95 -2.46 7.89
CA SER A 70 -1.89 -3.18 7.02
C SER A 70 -3.11 -2.32 6.67
N ARG A 71 -3.67 -1.60 7.64
CA ARG A 71 -4.79 -0.69 7.38
C ARG A 71 -4.39 0.44 6.44
N THR A 72 -3.21 1.02 6.62
CA THR A 72 -2.69 2.07 5.74
C THR A 72 -2.59 1.56 4.31
N ALA A 73 -2.04 0.36 4.11
CA ALA A 73 -1.94 -0.24 2.79
C ALA A 73 -3.32 -0.48 2.16
N ILE A 74 -4.25 -1.05 2.92
CA ILE A 74 -5.60 -1.34 2.45
C ILE A 74 -6.31 -0.05 2.04
N ASP A 75 -6.27 0.96 2.88
CA ASP A 75 -6.94 2.24 2.61
C ASP A 75 -6.36 2.91 1.36
N HIS A 76 -5.04 2.85 1.19
CA HIS A 76 -4.39 3.44 0.02
C HIS A 76 -4.74 2.68 -1.26
N ILE A 77 -4.68 1.36 -1.25
CA ILE A 77 -5.05 0.54 -2.41
C ILE A 77 -6.52 0.78 -2.77
N ARG A 78 -7.40 0.87 -1.78
CA ARG A 78 -8.81 1.17 -2.02
C ARG A 78 -9.00 2.53 -2.68
N ARG A 79 -8.26 3.52 -2.23
CA ARG A 79 -8.29 4.87 -2.83
C ARG A 79 -7.82 4.84 -4.29
N LEU A 80 -6.73 4.12 -4.58
CA LEU A 80 -6.24 3.94 -5.94
C LEU A 80 -7.27 3.21 -6.82
N SER A 81 -7.89 2.17 -6.29
CA SER A 81 -8.86 1.37 -7.04
C SER A 81 -10.14 2.13 -7.38
N ASN A 82 -10.44 3.22 -6.66
CA ASN A 82 -11.53 4.11 -7.03
C ASN A 82 -11.22 4.92 -8.30
N VAL A 83 -9.95 5.03 -8.66
CA VAL A 83 -9.52 5.74 -9.87
C VAL A 83 -9.48 4.80 -11.08
N ALA A 84 -8.89 3.61 -10.91
CA ALA A 84 -8.67 2.66 -12.01
C ALA A 84 -8.48 1.24 -11.46
N PRO A 85 -8.66 0.21 -12.29
CA PRO A 85 -8.30 -1.15 -11.89
C PRO A 85 -6.86 -1.21 -11.39
N THR A 86 -6.67 -1.88 -10.27
CA THR A 86 -5.39 -1.91 -9.55
C THR A 86 -4.92 -3.35 -9.38
N VAL A 87 -3.70 -3.64 -9.81
CA VAL A 87 -3.04 -4.94 -9.65
C VAL A 87 -1.96 -4.79 -8.60
N VAL A 88 -2.02 -5.62 -7.57
CA VAL A 88 -1.07 -5.59 -6.45
C VAL A 88 -0.25 -6.87 -6.47
N LEU A 89 1.06 -6.76 -6.64
CA LEU A 89 1.99 -7.88 -6.66
C LEU A 89 2.71 -7.98 -5.32
N ARG A 90 2.95 -9.20 -4.87
CA ARG A 90 3.75 -9.43 -3.67
C ARG A 90 5.23 -9.22 -4.00
N GLY A 91 5.93 -8.48 -3.13
CA GLY A 91 7.37 -8.27 -3.23
C GLY A 91 8.18 -9.35 -2.51
N THR A 92 9.30 -8.94 -1.93
CA THR A 92 10.18 -9.90 -1.24
C THR A 92 9.57 -10.38 0.08
N PRO A 93 9.80 -11.65 0.48
CA PRO A 93 9.22 -12.19 1.72
C PRO A 93 9.65 -11.47 3.00
N ASN A 94 10.80 -10.80 2.99
CA ASN A 94 11.29 -10.04 4.15
C ASN A 94 10.45 -8.79 4.40
N HIS A 95 9.82 -8.25 3.37
CA HIS A 95 8.96 -7.08 3.45
C HIS A 95 7.49 -7.47 3.41
N ASP A 96 7.11 -8.30 2.46
CA ASP A 96 5.73 -8.69 2.25
C ASP A 96 5.53 -10.15 2.69
N SER A 97 5.09 -10.35 3.92
CA SER A 97 4.84 -11.70 4.42
C SER A 97 3.58 -12.29 3.79
N GLU A 98 3.51 -13.62 3.82
CA GLU A 98 2.33 -14.34 3.35
C GLU A 98 1.08 -13.91 4.12
N GLU A 99 1.19 -13.78 5.44
CA GLU A 99 0.07 -13.38 6.29
C GLU A 99 -0.44 -11.97 5.98
N GLN A 100 0.47 -11.02 5.73
CA GLN A 100 0.08 -9.66 5.35
C GLN A 100 -0.66 -9.66 4.01
N PHE A 101 -0.19 -10.46 3.06
CA PHE A 101 -0.87 -10.56 1.77
C PHE A 101 -2.19 -11.31 1.84
N GLU A 102 -2.33 -12.28 2.73
CA GLU A 102 -3.64 -12.88 3.01
C GLU A 102 -4.63 -11.84 3.53
N MET A 103 -4.18 -10.90 4.35
CA MET A 103 -5.03 -9.79 4.80
C MET A 103 -5.47 -8.92 3.63
N LEU A 104 -4.59 -8.64 2.68
CA LEU A 104 -4.96 -7.88 1.47
C LEU A 104 -5.95 -8.67 0.61
N VAL A 105 -5.71 -9.94 0.39
CA VAL A 105 -6.63 -10.81 -0.36
C VAL A 105 -8.01 -10.79 0.28
N THR A 106 -8.08 -10.92 1.60
CA THR A 106 -9.33 -10.92 2.34
C THR A 106 -10.04 -9.56 2.23
N ALA A 107 -9.29 -8.46 2.36
CA ALA A 107 -9.85 -7.11 2.32
C ALA A 107 -10.49 -6.80 0.96
N PHE A 108 -9.94 -7.35 -0.11
CA PHE A 108 -10.41 -7.08 -1.47
C PHE A 108 -11.12 -8.27 -2.12
N TYR A 109 -11.51 -9.25 -1.31
CA TYR A 109 -12.24 -10.41 -1.82
C TYR A 109 -13.55 -9.97 -2.48
N GLY A 110 -13.76 -10.41 -3.71
CA GLY A 110 -14.97 -10.04 -4.46
C GLY A 110 -14.95 -8.64 -5.07
N ASP A 111 -13.86 -7.88 -4.89
CA ASP A 111 -13.71 -6.54 -5.49
C ASP A 111 -13.07 -6.67 -6.87
N ASP A 112 -13.86 -6.45 -7.92
CA ASP A 112 -13.38 -6.59 -9.30
C ASP A 112 -12.36 -5.52 -9.68
N SER A 113 -12.24 -4.44 -8.92
CA SER A 113 -11.31 -3.35 -9.20
C SER A 113 -9.89 -3.60 -8.66
N VAL A 114 -9.71 -4.63 -7.83
CA VAL A 114 -8.41 -4.97 -7.24
C VAL A 114 -8.08 -6.44 -7.49
N SER A 115 -6.89 -6.68 -8.04
CA SER A 115 -6.34 -8.03 -8.20
C SER A 115 -5.08 -8.14 -7.35
N VAL A 116 -5.10 -9.01 -6.35
CA VAL A 116 -3.93 -9.26 -5.50
C VAL A 116 -3.26 -10.55 -5.97
N VAL A 117 -2.01 -10.46 -6.38
CA VAL A 117 -1.21 -11.59 -6.90
C VAL A 117 -0.12 -11.92 -5.90
N THR A 118 -0.15 -13.14 -5.38
CA THR A 118 0.79 -13.61 -4.34
C THR A 118 1.88 -14.52 -4.87
#